data_435a4de60a6c1bda19712a8151ce0594
#
_entry.id   435a4de60a6c1bda19712a8151ce0594
#
_cell.length_a   1.000
_cell.length_b   1.000
_cell.length_c   1.000
_cell.angle_alpha   90.00
_cell.angle_beta   90.00
_cell.angle_gamma   90.00
#
_symmetry.space_group_name_H-M   'P 1'
#
loop_
_entity.id
_entity.type
_entity.pdbx_description
1 polymer ?
#
loop_
_entity_poly.entity_id
_entity_poly.type
_entity_poly.pdbx_seq_one_letter_code
_entity_poly.pdbx_strand_id
1 'polypeptide(L)'
;MRWIEKGAEPRVMRKEIKLSTHDERIQRVKKKAHENDQYSGCSQSVLLSLQEEFGIGNNEVFKAATVLSGGIARHGETCGAIIGALMALNLLIGREKMEETEVYRESMEPSTDLMNRFKDELKKQLGFEGELNSTLCKEIQEKLYGRSFDMTDPDDYQAFLDAGGHSDYGCFRVCGIAGQVGAEKILKILQDREEKNE
;
A
#
# COMPACT_ATOMS: atom_id res chain seq x y z
N MET A 1 14.55 -51.96 -15.21
CA MET A 1 13.44 -50.98 -15.27
C MET A 1 12.97 -50.74 -13.83
N ARG A 2 13.30 -49.61 -13.27
CA ARG A 2 12.83 -49.20 -11.93
C ARG A 2 11.84 -48.06 -12.12
N TRP A 3 10.67 -48.22 -11.57
CA TRP A 3 9.59 -47.24 -11.56
C TRP A 3 9.98 -46.06 -10.66
N ILE A 4 9.91 -44.83 -11.20
CA ILE A 4 10.06 -43.60 -10.45
C ILE A 4 8.71 -43.31 -9.82
N GLU A 5 8.63 -43.35 -8.51
CA GLU A 5 7.46 -42.92 -7.76
C GLU A 5 7.26 -41.39 -7.96
N LYS A 6 6.08 -41.03 -8.42
CA LYS A 6 5.67 -39.62 -8.50
C LYS A 6 5.54 -39.04 -7.10
N GLY A 7 6.34 -38.05 -6.81
CA GLY A 7 6.33 -37.31 -5.56
C GLY A 7 4.97 -36.67 -5.26
N ALA A 8 4.60 -36.72 -3.99
CA ALA A 8 3.38 -36.19 -3.45
C ALA A 8 3.23 -34.67 -3.72
N GLU A 9 2.09 -34.26 -4.22
CA GLU A 9 1.74 -32.87 -4.41
C GLU A 9 1.64 -32.12 -3.07
N PRO A 10 1.95 -30.82 -3.01
CA PRO A 10 1.83 -30.01 -1.80
C PRO A 10 0.36 -29.65 -1.53
N ARG A 11 -0.39 -30.58 -0.99
CA ARG A 11 -1.79 -30.39 -0.59
C ARG A 11 -1.97 -29.49 0.64
N VAL A 12 -0.91 -29.24 1.39
CA VAL A 12 -0.95 -28.54 2.67
C VAL A 12 -1.08 -27.01 2.46
N MET A 13 -0.38 -26.43 1.50
CA MET A 13 -0.38 -24.97 1.29
C MET A 13 -1.73 -24.39 0.80
N ARG A 14 -2.50 -25.15 0.00
CA ARG A 14 -3.82 -24.67 -0.47
C ARG A 14 -4.90 -24.65 0.63
N LYS A 15 -4.74 -25.42 1.69
CA LYS A 15 -5.73 -25.54 2.77
C LYS A 15 -5.58 -24.44 3.82
N GLU A 16 -4.36 -23.95 4.04
CA GLU A 16 -4.11 -22.85 5.00
C GLU A 16 -4.51 -21.49 4.44
N ILE A 17 -4.31 -21.24 3.13
CA ILE A 17 -4.74 -19.99 2.48
C ILE A 17 -6.26 -19.83 2.45
N LYS A 18 -7.01 -20.93 2.44
CA LYS A 18 -8.49 -20.94 2.41
C LYS A 18 -9.14 -20.69 3.77
N LEU A 19 -8.37 -20.68 4.86
CA LEU A 19 -8.86 -20.56 6.24
C LEU A 19 -8.54 -19.22 6.90
N SER A 20 -7.78 -18.31 6.25
CA SER A 20 -7.52 -17.01 6.85
C SER A 20 -8.69 -16.07 6.64
N THR A 21 -9.16 -15.48 7.73
CA THR A 21 -10.21 -14.46 7.71
C THR A 21 -9.75 -13.20 6.98
N HIS A 22 -10.70 -12.34 6.56
CA HIS A 22 -10.36 -11.03 6.00
C HIS A 22 -9.49 -10.22 6.97
N ASP A 23 -9.81 -10.23 8.26
CA ASP A 23 -9.05 -9.52 9.28
C ASP A 23 -7.59 -10.00 9.38
N GLU A 24 -7.36 -11.30 9.34
CA GLU A 24 -5.99 -11.85 9.35
C GLU A 24 -5.19 -11.43 8.11
N ARG A 25 -5.82 -11.39 6.95
CA ARG A 25 -5.21 -10.91 5.70
C ARG A 25 -4.83 -9.44 5.79
N ILE A 26 -5.74 -8.60 6.27
CA ILE A 26 -5.53 -7.17 6.49
C ILE A 26 -4.36 -6.94 7.46
N GLN A 27 -4.32 -7.66 8.59
CA GLN A 27 -3.27 -7.52 9.58
C GLN A 27 -1.90 -7.98 9.05
N ARG A 28 -1.84 -9.04 8.22
CA ARG A 28 -0.59 -9.45 7.57
C ARG A 28 -0.07 -8.38 6.63
N VAL A 29 -0.93 -7.81 5.78
CA VAL A 29 -0.54 -6.71 4.87
C VAL A 29 -0.06 -5.50 5.65
N LYS A 30 -0.82 -5.07 6.69
CA LYS A 30 -0.45 -3.95 7.55
C LYS A 30 0.93 -4.12 8.16
N LYS A 31 1.17 -5.28 8.77
CA LYS A 31 2.46 -5.62 9.38
C LYS A 31 3.58 -5.63 8.35
N LYS A 32 3.36 -6.28 7.21
CA LYS A 32 4.37 -6.43 6.16
C LYS A 32 4.73 -5.10 5.50
N ALA A 33 3.74 -4.23 5.24
CA ALA A 33 3.99 -2.89 4.70
C ALA A 33 4.80 -2.01 5.67
N HIS A 34 4.53 -2.11 6.98
CA HIS A 34 5.31 -1.48 8.02
C HIS A 34 6.76 -2.01 8.05
N GLU A 35 6.94 -3.32 8.07
CA GLU A 35 8.26 -3.96 8.14
C GLU A 35 9.10 -3.73 6.88
N ASN A 36 8.49 -3.71 5.70
CA ASN A 36 9.20 -3.48 4.44
C ASN A 36 9.80 -2.08 4.37
N ASP A 37 9.19 -1.06 5.00
CA ASP A 37 9.67 0.32 4.91
C ASP A 37 10.99 0.56 5.64
N GLN A 38 11.47 -0.39 6.46
CA GLN A 38 12.82 -0.37 7.03
C GLN A 38 13.93 -0.28 5.95
N TYR A 39 13.65 -0.76 4.75
CA TYR A 39 14.57 -0.69 3.60
C TYR A 39 14.42 0.59 2.79
N SER A 40 13.60 1.53 3.24
CA SER A 40 13.13 2.68 2.48
C SER A 40 12.23 2.30 1.27
N GLY A 41 11.45 3.26 0.80
CA GLY A 41 10.63 3.01 -0.38
C GLY A 41 9.16 2.76 -0.07
N CYS A 42 8.50 3.71 0.60
CA CYS A 42 7.12 3.59 1.07
C CYS A 42 6.11 3.14 -0.02
N SER A 43 6.30 3.54 -1.28
CA SER A 43 5.47 3.07 -2.40
C SER A 43 5.68 1.57 -2.67
N GLN A 44 6.93 1.13 -2.68
CA GLN A 44 7.27 -0.28 -2.88
C GLN A 44 6.91 -1.13 -1.66
N SER A 45 7.07 -0.60 -0.45
CA SER A 45 6.74 -1.29 0.80
C SER A 45 5.26 -1.69 0.86
N VAL A 46 4.38 -0.77 0.50
CA VAL A 46 2.93 -1.03 0.45
C VAL A 46 2.55 -1.89 -0.75
N LEU A 47 3.04 -1.54 -1.94
CA LEU A 47 2.74 -2.29 -3.16
C LEU A 47 3.12 -3.77 -3.02
N LEU A 48 4.35 -4.07 -2.57
CA LEU A 48 4.83 -5.44 -2.42
C LEU A 48 3.96 -6.24 -1.43
N SER A 49 3.62 -5.66 -0.29
CA SER A 49 2.80 -6.36 0.71
C SER A 49 1.41 -6.72 0.18
N LEU A 50 0.82 -5.87 -0.67
CA LEU A 50 -0.44 -6.15 -1.34
C LEU A 50 -0.28 -7.14 -2.50
N GLN A 51 0.77 -7.01 -3.30
CA GLN A 51 1.06 -7.96 -4.38
C GLN A 51 1.21 -9.39 -3.87
N GLU A 52 1.96 -9.58 -2.78
CA GLU A 52 2.22 -10.90 -2.22
C GLU A 52 0.98 -11.49 -1.52
N GLU A 53 0.19 -10.69 -0.81
CA GLU A 53 -1.03 -11.18 -0.14
C GLU A 53 -2.12 -11.58 -1.15
N PHE A 54 -2.26 -10.84 -2.25
CA PHE A 54 -3.33 -11.05 -3.22
C PHE A 54 -2.89 -11.78 -4.49
N GLY A 55 -1.59 -12.04 -4.67
CA GLY A 55 -1.06 -12.70 -5.86
C GLY A 55 -1.25 -11.87 -7.13
N ILE A 56 -1.11 -10.54 -7.04
CA ILE A 56 -1.35 -9.59 -8.14
C ILE A 56 -0.07 -8.90 -8.59
N GLY A 57 -0.05 -8.47 -9.86
CA GLY A 57 1.07 -7.74 -10.42
C GLY A 57 2.33 -8.59 -10.66
N ASN A 58 3.45 -7.92 -10.84
CA ASN A 58 4.72 -8.54 -11.19
C ASN A 58 5.89 -7.63 -10.78
N ASN A 59 7.12 -8.07 -11.07
CA ASN A 59 8.35 -7.36 -10.74
C ASN A 59 8.52 -6.04 -11.53
N GLU A 60 8.00 -5.93 -12.74
CA GLU A 60 8.05 -4.71 -13.55
C GLU A 60 7.24 -3.59 -12.88
N VAL A 61 6.05 -3.89 -12.38
CA VAL A 61 5.21 -2.95 -11.63
C VAL A 61 5.89 -2.55 -10.31
N PHE A 62 6.51 -3.50 -9.59
CA PHE A 62 7.28 -3.21 -8.40
C PHE A 62 8.46 -2.27 -8.67
N LYS A 63 9.23 -2.51 -9.72
CA LYS A 63 10.34 -1.63 -10.15
C LYS A 63 9.85 -0.24 -10.53
N ALA A 64 8.73 -0.12 -11.24
CA ALA A 64 8.16 1.16 -11.64
C ALA A 64 7.78 2.05 -10.44
N ALA A 65 7.49 1.46 -9.28
CA ALA A 65 7.19 2.19 -8.05
C ALA A 65 8.41 2.78 -7.33
N THR A 66 9.66 2.48 -7.75
CA THR A 66 10.89 2.82 -7.01
C THR A 66 10.98 4.29 -6.63
N VAL A 67 10.74 5.20 -7.56
CA VAL A 67 10.90 6.65 -7.33
C VAL A 67 9.63 7.35 -6.85
N LEU A 68 8.54 6.61 -6.63
CA LEU A 68 7.27 7.18 -6.16
C LEU A 68 7.26 7.36 -4.62
N SER A 69 8.40 7.22 -3.98
CA SER A 69 8.61 7.36 -2.54
C SER A 69 8.99 8.78 -2.15
N GLY A 70 8.79 9.12 -0.87
CA GLY A 70 9.10 10.45 -0.33
C GLY A 70 8.27 11.57 -0.98
N GLY A 71 7.08 11.25 -1.46
CA GLY A 71 6.27 12.19 -2.24
C GLY A 71 6.90 12.46 -3.60
N ILE A 72 7.15 11.39 -4.35
CA ILE A 72 7.75 11.36 -5.70
C ILE A 72 9.17 11.94 -5.69
N ALA A 73 10.16 11.06 -5.76
CA ALA A 73 11.58 11.41 -5.77
C ALA A 73 11.98 12.38 -4.62
N ARG A 74 11.35 12.25 -3.45
CA ARG A 74 11.58 13.06 -2.23
C ARG A 74 11.11 14.53 -2.29
N HIS A 75 10.26 14.90 -3.26
CA HIS A 75 9.77 16.28 -3.41
C HIS A 75 8.55 16.64 -2.54
N GLY A 76 8.13 15.78 -1.62
CA GLY A 76 7.02 16.10 -0.71
C GLY A 76 5.63 16.09 -1.35
N GLU A 77 5.50 15.62 -2.60
CA GLU A 77 4.25 15.47 -3.34
C GLU A 77 3.39 14.33 -2.76
N THR A 78 2.50 13.71 -3.52
CA THR A 78 1.63 12.64 -3.02
C THR A 78 2.44 11.56 -2.31
N CYS A 79 2.00 11.18 -1.10
CA CYS A 79 2.68 10.19 -0.27
C CYS A 79 2.83 8.83 -0.99
N GLY A 80 4.04 8.30 -1.03
CA GLY A 80 4.31 7.02 -1.70
C GLY A 80 3.53 5.84 -1.13
N ALA A 81 3.21 5.85 0.16
CA ALA A 81 2.44 4.77 0.76
C ALA A 81 1.04 4.64 0.13
N ILE A 82 0.31 5.74 -0.05
CA ILE A 82 -0.99 5.70 -0.73
C ILE A 82 -0.84 5.43 -2.23
N ILE A 83 0.23 5.89 -2.87
CA ILE A 83 0.51 5.56 -4.28
C ILE A 83 0.66 4.04 -4.43
N GLY A 84 1.42 3.37 -3.56
CA GLY A 84 1.58 1.92 -3.58
C GLY A 84 0.24 1.17 -3.45
N ALA A 85 -0.63 1.64 -2.56
CA ALA A 85 -1.98 1.07 -2.39
C ALA A 85 -2.86 1.30 -3.62
N LEU A 86 -2.82 2.50 -4.21
CA LEU A 86 -3.55 2.82 -5.46
C LEU A 86 -3.06 1.99 -6.63
N MET A 87 -1.74 1.79 -6.77
CA MET A 87 -1.18 0.92 -7.81
C MET A 87 -1.69 -0.52 -7.65
N ALA A 88 -1.65 -1.08 -6.44
CA ALA A 88 -2.16 -2.43 -6.18
C ALA A 88 -3.66 -2.55 -6.48
N LEU A 89 -4.47 -1.58 -6.05
CA LEU A 89 -5.90 -1.54 -6.36
C LEU A 89 -6.14 -1.53 -7.87
N ASN A 90 -5.42 -0.67 -8.60
CA ASN A 90 -5.63 -0.50 -10.04
C ASN A 90 -5.04 -1.63 -10.90
N LEU A 91 -4.24 -2.55 -10.34
CA LEU A 91 -3.95 -3.84 -10.97
C LEU A 91 -5.18 -4.74 -11.08
N LEU A 92 -6.22 -4.49 -10.30
CA LEU A 92 -7.47 -5.25 -10.32
C LEU A 92 -8.59 -4.56 -11.10
N ILE A 93 -8.67 -3.22 -11.03
CA ILE A 93 -9.80 -2.47 -11.56
C ILE A 93 -9.44 -1.49 -12.68
N GLY A 94 -8.15 -1.24 -12.91
CA GLY A 94 -7.68 -0.32 -13.92
C GLY A 94 -7.85 -0.84 -15.34
N ARG A 95 -7.89 0.06 -16.32
CA ARG A 95 -7.97 -0.28 -17.74
C ARG A 95 -6.67 -0.92 -18.24
N GLU A 96 -6.80 -1.85 -19.17
CA GLU A 96 -5.66 -2.47 -19.86
C GLU A 96 -5.31 -1.77 -21.18
N LYS A 97 -6.27 -1.05 -21.76
CA LYS A 97 -6.10 -0.33 -23.04
C LYS A 97 -6.57 1.11 -22.92
N MET A 98 -5.93 2.00 -23.67
CA MET A 98 -6.27 3.45 -23.63
C MET A 98 -7.71 3.73 -24.03
N GLU A 99 -8.27 2.94 -24.91
CA GLU A 99 -9.63 3.06 -25.43
C GLU A 99 -10.72 2.71 -24.41
N GLU A 100 -10.39 1.98 -23.33
CA GLU A 100 -11.31 1.57 -22.27
C GLU A 100 -11.62 2.76 -21.33
N THR A 101 -12.24 3.81 -21.89
CA THR A 101 -12.50 5.06 -21.18
C THR A 101 -13.56 4.92 -20.09
N GLU A 102 -14.46 3.92 -20.20
CA GLU A 102 -15.45 3.62 -19.15
C GLU A 102 -14.76 3.03 -17.92
N VAL A 103 -13.92 2.00 -18.10
CA VAL A 103 -13.12 1.40 -17.03
C VAL A 103 -12.26 2.46 -16.33
N TYR A 104 -11.67 3.40 -17.10
CA TYR A 104 -10.95 4.53 -16.53
C TYR A 104 -11.84 5.38 -15.62
N ARG A 105 -13.08 5.72 -16.03
CA ARG A 105 -14.00 6.51 -15.20
C ARG A 105 -14.46 5.74 -13.95
N GLU A 106 -14.79 4.47 -14.12
CA GLU A 106 -15.25 3.59 -13.03
C GLU A 106 -14.17 3.36 -11.96
N SER A 107 -12.88 3.40 -12.34
CA SER A 107 -11.78 3.25 -11.39
C SER A 107 -11.53 4.49 -10.51
N MET A 108 -12.08 5.67 -10.86
CA MET A 108 -11.84 6.92 -10.11
C MET A 108 -12.51 6.92 -8.74
N GLU A 109 -13.76 6.48 -8.66
CA GLU A 109 -14.52 6.50 -7.39
C GLU A 109 -13.90 5.59 -6.33
N PRO A 110 -13.62 4.27 -6.58
CA PRO A 110 -12.97 3.43 -5.60
C PRO A 110 -11.57 3.89 -5.22
N SER A 111 -10.84 4.56 -6.12
CA SER A 111 -9.53 5.14 -5.84
C SER A 111 -9.65 6.38 -4.94
N THR A 112 -10.65 7.23 -5.16
CA THR A 112 -10.95 8.39 -4.31
C THR A 112 -11.37 7.97 -2.91
N ASP A 113 -12.22 6.95 -2.79
CA ASP A 113 -12.62 6.37 -1.51
C ASP A 113 -11.39 5.84 -0.73
N LEU A 114 -10.50 5.13 -1.40
CA LEU A 114 -9.26 4.65 -0.79
C LEU A 114 -8.39 5.80 -0.23
N MET A 115 -8.25 6.90 -0.99
CA MET A 115 -7.51 8.08 -0.55
C MET A 115 -8.15 8.75 0.68
N ASN A 116 -9.48 8.85 0.71
CA ASN A 116 -10.21 9.43 1.84
C ASN A 116 -10.08 8.55 3.09
N ARG A 117 -10.29 7.25 2.96
CA ARG A 117 -10.11 6.30 4.06
C ARG A 117 -8.67 6.31 4.61
N PHE A 118 -7.68 6.46 3.75
CA PHE A 118 -6.29 6.59 4.19
C PHE A 118 -6.09 7.84 5.08
N LYS A 119 -6.64 8.99 4.71
CA LYS A 119 -6.57 10.22 5.53
C LYS A 119 -7.25 10.03 6.89
N ASP A 120 -8.44 9.45 6.89
CA ASP A 120 -9.23 9.20 8.11
C ASP A 120 -8.51 8.22 9.06
N GLU A 121 -7.97 7.12 8.52
CA GLU A 121 -7.24 6.14 9.32
C GLU A 121 -5.87 6.67 9.80
N LEU A 122 -5.19 7.53 9.04
CA LEU A 122 -4.01 8.23 9.52
C LEU A 122 -4.35 9.08 10.76
N LYS A 123 -5.37 9.93 10.67
CA LYS A 123 -5.82 10.76 11.79
C LYS A 123 -6.18 9.92 13.01
N LYS A 124 -6.98 8.90 12.83
CA LYS A 124 -7.46 8.00 13.88
C LYS A 124 -6.33 7.23 14.58
N GLN A 125 -5.39 6.66 13.80
CA GLN A 125 -4.37 5.76 14.35
C GLN A 125 -3.11 6.49 14.81
N LEU A 126 -2.80 7.67 14.25
CA LEU A 126 -1.65 8.47 14.63
C LEU A 126 -2.00 9.58 15.63
N GLY A 127 -3.29 9.91 15.81
CA GLY A 127 -3.79 10.76 16.87
C GLY A 127 -3.43 12.24 16.72
N PHE A 128 -3.15 12.73 15.52
CA PHE A 128 -2.88 14.15 15.30
C PHE A 128 -4.15 15.01 15.29
N GLU A 129 -4.02 16.28 15.66
CA GLU A 129 -5.13 17.21 15.69
C GLU A 129 -5.46 17.81 14.31
N GLY A 130 -6.73 18.23 14.14
CA GLY A 130 -7.24 18.82 12.92
C GLY A 130 -7.44 17.82 11.78
N GLU A 131 -7.79 18.33 10.61
CA GLU A 131 -8.00 17.49 9.41
C GLU A 131 -6.72 17.39 8.58
N LEU A 132 -6.58 16.27 7.86
CA LEU A 132 -5.60 16.10 6.80
C LEU A 132 -6.29 16.39 5.47
N ASN A 133 -6.01 17.57 4.90
CA ASN A 133 -6.73 18.04 3.70
C ASN A 133 -6.33 17.32 2.42
N SER A 134 -5.10 16.82 2.35
CA SER A 134 -4.58 16.13 1.19
C SER A 134 -3.80 14.85 1.57
N THR A 135 -3.33 14.14 0.57
CA THR A 135 -2.40 13.00 0.73
C THR A 135 -0.95 13.38 0.42
N LEU A 136 -0.62 14.68 0.45
CA LEU A 136 0.74 15.16 0.23
C LEU A 136 1.69 14.70 1.35
N CYS A 137 2.85 14.20 0.96
CA CYS A 137 3.87 13.74 1.90
C CYS A 137 4.28 14.84 2.88
N LYS A 138 4.47 16.08 2.39
CA LYS A 138 4.78 17.25 3.23
C LYS A 138 3.70 17.56 4.25
N GLU A 139 2.40 17.48 3.91
CA GLU A 139 1.32 17.71 4.88
C GLU A 139 1.24 16.60 5.93
N ILE A 140 1.48 15.36 5.54
CA ILE A 140 1.55 14.23 6.49
C ILE A 140 2.73 14.45 7.46
N GLN A 141 3.88 14.91 6.97
CA GLN A 141 5.03 15.26 7.81
C GLN A 141 4.69 16.38 8.81
N GLU A 142 4.03 17.45 8.34
CA GLU A 142 3.58 18.53 9.21
C GLU A 142 2.69 18.03 10.36
N LYS A 143 1.80 17.09 10.08
CA LYS A 143 0.93 16.47 11.09
C LYS A 143 1.69 15.59 12.08
N LEU A 144 2.72 14.89 11.62
CA LEU A 144 3.47 13.94 12.44
C LEU A 144 4.60 14.60 13.23
N TYR A 145 5.29 15.58 12.64
CA TYR A 145 6.53 16.13 13.16
C TYR A 145 6.46 17.64 13.47
N GLY A 146 5.30 18.29 13.21
CA GLY A 146 5.12 19.72 13.38
C GLY A 146 5.70 20.59 12.27
N ARG A 147 6.39 19.99 11.30
CA ARG A 147 6.90 20.64 10.09
C ARG A 147 7.09 19.65 8.95
N SER A 148 7.20 20.14 7.74
CA SER A 148 7.71 19.37 6.60
C SER A 148 9.23 19.54 6.47
N PHE A 149 9.84 18.62 5.71
CA PHE A 149 11.27 18.58 5.43
C PHE A 149 11.51 18.56 3.94
N ASP A 150 12.52 19.30 3.48
CA ASP A 150 13.06 19.14 2.14
C ASP A 150 13.98 17.92 2.11
N MET A 151 13.42 16.78 1.74
CA MET A 151 14.19 15.52 1.72
C MET A 151 15.18 15.44 0.55
N THR A 152 15.26 16.46 -0.30
CA THR A 152 16.30 16.58 -1.35
C THR A 152 17.55 17.29 -0.82
N ASP A 153 17.41 18.06 0.27
CA ASP A 153 18.52 18.66 1.01
C ASP A 153 19.07 17.66 2.04
N PRO A 154 20.40 17.38 2.05
CA PRO A 154 20.98 16.38 2.95
C PRO A 154 20.81 16.72 4.45
N ASP A 155 20.91 18.01 4.83
CA ASP A 155 20.84 18.44 6.22
C ASP A 155 19.37 18.35 6.71
N ASP A 156 18.41 18.74 5.87
CA ASP A 156 16.98 18.64 6.20
C ASP A 156 16.50 17.20 6.17
N TYR A 157 17.08 16.35 5.33
CA TYR A 157 16.84 14.90 5.37
C TYR A 157 17.36 14.28 6.68
N GLN A 158 18.53 14.69 7.16
CA GLN A 158 19.04 14.24 8.45
C GLN A 158 18.10 14.70 9.59
N ALA A 159 17.66 15.95 9.56
CA ALA A 159 16.68 16.46 10.53
C ALA A 159 15.34 15.68 10.52
N PHE A 160 14.89 15.22 9.34
CA PHE A 160 13.74 14.31 9.22
C PHE A 160 13.99 12.98 9.92
N LEU A 161 15.17 12.39 9.75
CA LEU A 161 15.55 11.14 10.43
C LEU A 161 15.60 11.33 11.96
N ASP A 162 16.21 12.43 12.42
CA ASP A 162 16.33 12.77 13.84
C ASP A 162 14.95 13.02 14.50
N ALA A 163 14.00 13.54 13.74
CA ALA A 163 12.60 13.68 14.16
C ALA A 163 11.83 12.34 14.21
N GLY A 164 12.48 11.21 13.89
CA GLY A 164 11.86 9.89 13.85
C GLY A 164 11.11 9.61 12.55
N GLY A 165 11.38 10.34 11.49
CA GLY A 165 10.68 10.27 10.22
C GLY A 165 10.64 8.87 9.63
N HIS A 166 11.78 8.22 9.53
CA HIS A 166 11.91 6.86 8.98
C HIS A 166 12.10 5.84 10.10
N SER A 167 11.06 5.67 10.92
CA SER A 167 11.07 4.80 12.11
C SER A 167 9.69 4.22 12.40
N ASP A 168 9.62 3.38 13.45
CA ASP A 168 8.38 2.82 13.99
C ASP A 168 7.37 3.87 14.48
N TYR A 169 7.81 5.09 14.72
CA TYR A 169 6.94 6.20 15.16
C TYR A 169 6.46 7.05 13.97
N GLY A 170 7.05 6.89 12.80
CA GLY A 170 6.84 7.72 11.63
C GLY A 170 6.33 6.95 10.41
N CYS A 171 7.08 7.02 9.31
CA CYS A 171 6.66 6.51 7.99
C CYS A 171 6.35 5.01 7.97
N PHE A 172 6.95 4.18 8.82
CA PHE A 172 6.60 2.75 8.90
C PHE A 172 5.13 2.56 9.27
N ARG A 173 4.61 3.37 10.21
CA ARG A 173 3.17 3.34 10.57
C ARG A 173 2.30 3.83 9.41
N VAL A 174 2.73 4.86 8.69
CA VAL A 174 2.02 5.37 7.51
C VAL A 174 1.90 4.28 6.45
N CYS A 175 2.98 3.53 6.19
CA CYS A 175 2.98 2.38 5.28
C CYS A 175 2.04 1.26 5.76
N GLY A 176 2.09 0.92 7.04
CA GLY A 176 1.17 -0.06 7.63
C GLY A 176 -0.30 0.32 7.45
N ILE A 177 -0.64 1.59 7.70
CA ILE A 177 -2.01 2.10 7.54
C ILE A 177 -2.44 2.08 6.06
N ALA A 178 -1.57 2.50 5.13
CA ALA A 178 -1.87 2.43 3.70
C ALA A 178 -2.07 0.98 3.23
N GLY A 179 -1.24 0.06 3.70
CA GLY A 179 -1.41 -1.38 3.44
C GLY A 179 -2.73 -1.91 3.97
N GLN A 180 -3.10 -1.53 5.20
CA GLN A 180 -4.38 -1.91 5.80
C GLN A 180 -5.57 -1.47 4.93
N VAL A 181 -5.68 -0.17 4.63
CA VAL A 181 -6.83 0.35 3.85
C VAL A 181 -6.85 -0.17 2.42
N GLY A 182 -5.66 -0.40 1.83
CA GLY A 182 -5.52 -1.06 0.53
C GLY A 182 -6.08 -2.49 0.54
N ALA A 183 -5.71 -3.28 1.55
CA ALA A 183 -6.19 -4.65 1.72
C ALA A 183 -7.72 -4.70 1.95
N GLU A 184 -8.25 -3.82 2.81
CA GLU A 184 -9.69 -3.70 3.06
C GLU A 184 -10.46 -3.40 1.76
N LYS A 185 -9.96 -2.46 0.95
CA LYS A 185 -10.61 -2.09 -0.33
C LYS A 185 -10.56 -3.22 -1.35
N ILE A 186 -9.42 -3.89 -1.48
CA ILE A 186 -9.25 -5.03 -2.40
C ILE A 186 -10.19 -6.18 -2.00
N LEU A 187 -10.23 -6.55 -0.71
CA LEU A 187 -11.10 -7.61 -0.22
C LEU A 187 -12.57 -7.33 -0.50
N LYS A 188 -13.02 -6.09 -0.27
CA LYS A 188 -14.39 -5.68 -0.59
C LYS A 188 -14.70 -5.86 -2.08
N ILE A 189 -13.81 -5.42 -2.97
CA ILE A 189 -14.02 -5.55 -4.42
C ILE A 189 -14.06 -7.02 -4.86
N LEU A 190 -13.21 -7.87 -4.27
CA LEU A 190 -13.22 -9.29 -4.58
C LEU A 190 -14.51 -9.95 -4.12
N GLN A 191 -15.02 -9.63 -2.93
CA GLN A 191 -16.30 -10.10 -2.42
C GLN A 191 -17.47 -9.64 -3.31
N ASP A 192 -17.53 -8.34 -3.65
CA ASP A 192 -18.59 -7.79 -4.52
C ASP A 192 -18.60 -8.45 -5.92
N ARG A 193 -17.46 -8.94 -6.41
CA ARG A 193 -17.36 -9.70 -7.67
C ARG A 193 -17.84 -11.15 -7.53
N GLU A 194 -17.57 -11.79 -6.40
CA GLU A 194 -18.06 -13.15 -6.12
C GLU A 194 -19.58 -13.15 -6.04
N GLU A 195 -20.17 -12.22 -5.30
CA GLU A 195 -21.65 -12.08 -5.15
C GLU A 195 -22.37 -11.76 -6.48
N LYS A 196 -21.73 -11.10 -7.43
CA LYS A 196 -22.32 -10.83 -8.77
C LYS A 196 -22.24 -12.00 -9.74
N ASN A 197 -21.40 -12.99 -9.45
CA ASN A 197 -21.19 -14.16 -10.29
C ASN A 197 -21.99 -15.39 -9.80
N GLU A 198 -22.67 -15.28 -8.65
CA GLU A 198 -23.66 -16.24 -8.12
C GLU A 198 -25.07 -15.90 -8.59
#